data_cde44d4c5668c26e2a35f41e0f39a0d7
#
_entry.id   cde44d4c5668c26e2a35f41e0f39a0d7
#
_cell.length_a   1.000
_cell.length_b   1.000
_cell.length_c   1.000
_cell.angle_alpha   90.00
_cell.angle_beta   90.00
_cell.angle_gamma   90.00
#
_symmetry.space_group_name_H-M   'P 1'
#
loop_
_entity.id
_entity.type
_entity.pdbx_description
1 polymer ?
#
loop_
_entity_poly.entity_id
_entity_poly.type
_entity_poly.pdbx_seq_one_letter_code
_entity_poly.pdbx_strand_id
1 'polypeptide(L)'
;LVIFEFIKTFFGMTLNLIISFSLFSNVSLQCFMNSILQCLSNTHDLRDYCLRNTHRTDLNNNCRAKAALMEEFAKLTQTLWTSASSEAISPSDFKMQIQKYAPRFVGYNQQDAQEFLRFLLDGLHNEVNRVTVKPRSLMEDFEHLSDDEKGKRMWNKYLESEDSKVVDLFVGQLKSTLTCSECGFCSTVFDPFWDLSLPIAKTSGEVSLIDCLRLFTKEDVLDGNERPTCHRCKTRRKCTKKFTIQKFPKILVLHLKRFSECRVRTSKLSTFVNFPLKELDLREFASDNSVNAVYNLYAVSNHTGTSLGGHYTAYCRNPCTGEWYTYNDSRVSPMSSSQVRSSDAYVLFYESATSSLIEVLSWIISLQLEQIGK
;
A
#
# COMPACT_ATOMS: atom_id res chain seq x y z
N LEU A 1 -30.48 1.82 3.09
CA LEU A 1 -31.22 2.88 2.36
C LEU A 1 -32.09 3.70 3.31
N VAL A 2 -32.96 3.07 4.14
CA VAL A 2 -33.88 3.76 5.07
C VAL A 2 -33.11 4.57 6.14
N ILE A 3 -32.01 4.04 6.66
CA ILE A 3 -31.15 4.73 7.65
C ILE A 3 -30.44 5.94 7.00
N PHE A 4 -30.06 5.84 5.75
CA PHE A 4 -29.38 6.92 5.01
C PHE A 4 -30.34 8.11 4.70
N GLU A 5 -31.58 7.83 4.38
CA GLU A 5 -32.63 8.85 4.20
C GLU A 5 -33.03 9.48 5.53
N PHE A 6 -33.07 8.75 6.61
CA PHE A 6 -33.36 9.23 7.95
C PHE A 6 -32.29 10.23 8.44
N ILE A 7 -31.02 9.95 8.16
CA ILE A 7 -29.89 10.84 8.50
C ILE A 7 -29.96 12.14 7.72
N LYS A 8 -30.30 12.11 6.42
CA LYS A 8 -30.51 13.30 5.60
C LYS A 8 -31.61 14.21 6.15
N THR A 9 -32.67 13.62 6.65
CA THR A 9 -33.87 14.37 7.11
C THR A 9 -33.70 14.95 8.51
N PHE A 10 -32.99 14.25 9.40
CA PHE A 10 -32.89 14.65 10.82
C PHE A 10 -31.84 15.72 11.10
N PHE A 11 -30.76 15.80 10.31
CA PHE A 11 -29.68 16.76 10.58
C PHE A 11 -29.76 18.07 9.80
N GLY A 12 -30.76 18.27 8.91
CA GLY A 12 -30.86 19.51 8.13
C GLY A 12 -29.54 19.92 7.43
N MET A 13 -28.52 19.09 7.58
CA MET A 13 -27.29 19.16 6.82
C MET A 13 -27.60 18.60 5.44
N THR A 14 -27.84 19.46 4.49
CA THR A 14 -27.34 19.24 3.14
C THR A 14 -25.83 18.99 3.34
N LEU A 15 -25.47 17.73 3.67
CA LEU A 15 -24.16 17.23 3.33
C LEU A 15 -24.18 17.31 1.80
N ASN A 16 -23.85 18.49 1.25
CA ASN A 16 -23.24 18.60 -0.05
C ASN A 16 -21.95 17.79 0.12
N LEU A 17 -22.09 16.46 0.07
CA LEU A 17 -21.06 15.56 -0.36
C LEU A 17 -20.78 16.02 -1.79
N ILE A 18 -20.03 17.11 -1.87
CA ILE A 18 -19.37 17.54 -3.08
C ILE A 18 -18.54 16.33 -3.42
N ILE A 19 -19.05 15.51 -4.35
CA ILE A 19 -18.26 14.49 -5.02
C ILE A 19 -17.17 15.30 -5.70
N SER A 20 -16.08 15.53 -4.98
CA SER A 20 -14.97 16.28 -5.52
C SER A 20 -14.31 15.40 -6.56
N PHE A 21 -14.71 15.56 -7.80
CA PHE A 21 -14.02 15.04 -8.96
C PHE A 21 -12.84 15.93 -9.33
N SER A 22 -12.08 16.36 -8.32
CA SER A 22 -10.92 17.19 -8.59
C SER A 22 -9.85 16.38 -9.30
N LEU A 23 -9.35 16.94 -10.36
CA LEU A 23 -8.50 16.36 -11.38
C LEU A 23 -7.11 16.91 -11.25
N PHE A 24 -6.10 16.17 -11.69
CA PHE A 24 -4.79 16.74 -11.90
C PHE A 24 -4.69 17.37 -13.28
N SER A 25 -4.28 18.64 -13.34
CA SER A 25 -3.91 19.25 -14.61
C SER A 25 -2.74 18.48 -15.24
N ASN A 26 -2.79 18.31 -16.55
CA ASN A 26 -1.76 17.61 -17.31
C ASN A 26 -0.46 18.46 -17.34
N VAL A 27 0.31 18.41 -16.25
CA VAL A 27 1.70 18.90 -16.27
C VAL A 27 2.52 17.79 -16.88
N SER A 28 2.52 17.76 -18.20
CA SER A 28 3.23 16.86 -19.12
C SER A 28 4.04 15.71 -18.49
N LEU A 29 3.68 14.46 -18.85
CA LEU A 29 4.46 13.23 -18.70
C LEU A 29 4.59 12.62 -17.27
N GLN A 30 3.72 12.97 -16.31
CA GLN A 30 3.78 12.41 -14.95
C GLN A 30 2.55 11.59 -14.56
N CYS A 31 2.00 10.86 -15.50
CA CYS A 31 0.84 9.99 -15.28
C CYS A 31 1.08 8.96 -14.15
N PHE A 32 2.33 8.46 -13.97
CA PHE A 32 2.67 7.55 -12.87
C PHE A 32 2.45 8.22 -11.50
N MET A 33 2.85 9.48 -11.33
CA MET A 33 2.64 10.25 -10.11
C MET A 33 1.16 10.52 -9.88
N ASN A 34 0.45 11.01 -10.90
CA ASN A 34 -0.99 11.31 -10.82
C ASN A 34 -1.80 10.07 -10.41
N SER A 35 -1.51 8.92 -11.03
CA SER A 35 -2.16 7.65 -10.72
C SER A 35 -1.96 7.24 -9.26
N ILE A 36 -0.75 7.31 -8.72
CA ILE A 36 -0.46 6.96 -7.32
C ILE A 36 -1.09 7.97 -6.35
N LEU A 37 -1.02 9.27 -6.64
CA LEU A 37 -1.64 10.30 -5.81
C LEU A 37 -3.16 10.12 -5.72
N GLN A 38 -3.82 9.74 -6.82
CA GLN A 38 -5.26 9.42 -6.79
C GLN A 38 -5.54 8.19 -5.93
N CYS A 39 -4.75 7.12 -6.05
CA CYS A 39 -4.91 5.94 -5.19
C CYS A 39 -4.73 6.29 -3.71
N LEU A 40 -3.69 7.05 -3.35
CA LEU A 40 -3.42 7.43 -1.96
C LEU A 40 -4.45 8.42 -1.41
N SER A 41 -4.94 9.37 -2.21
CA SER A 41 -5.98 10.30 -1.78
C SER A 41 -7.31 9.60 -1.50
N ASN A 42 -7.55 8.43 -2.10
CA ASN A 42 -8.70 7.57 -1.83
C ASN A 42 -8.46 6.57 -0.68
N THR A 43 -7.26 6.55 -0.07
CA THR A 43 -7.00 5.80 1.17
C THR A 43 -7.66 6.53 2.34
N HIS A 44 -8.77 6.00 2.83
CA HIS A 44 -9.65 6.68 3.80
C HIS A 44 -8.90 7.28 4.99
N ASP A 45 -8.17 6.46 5.74
CA ASP A 45 -7.45 6.88 6.94
C ASP A 45 -6.32 7.89 6.67
N LEU A 46 -5.62 7.75 5.53
CA LEU A 46 -4.56 8.69 5.15
C LEU A 46 -5.15 10.03 4.72
N ARG A 47 -6.26 9.99 3.97
CA ARG A 47 -7.01 11.18 3.58
C ARG A 47 -7.52 11.94 4.81
N ASP A 48 -8.17 11.26 5.75
CA ASP A 48 -8.70 11.87 6.97
C ASP A 48 -7.60 12.46 7.84
N TYR A 49 -6.44 11.81 7.91
CA TYR A 49 -5.25 12.33 8.57
C TYR A 49 -4.80 13.68 7.99
N CYS A 50 -4.89 13.83 6.65
CA CYS A 50 -4.61 15.08 5.97
C CYS A 50 -5.73 16.11 6.16
N LEU A 51 -7.01 15.72 5.97
CA LEU A 51 -8.16 16.64 6.05
C LEU A 51 -8.31 17.28 7.43
N ARG A 52 -8.06 16.50 8.48
CA ARG A 52 -8.14 16.99 9.89
C ARG A 52 -6.87 17.69 10.35
N ASN A 53 -5.86 17.86 9.50
CA ASN A 53 -4.55 18.41 9.86
C ASN A 53 -3.83 17.66 10.99
N THR A 54 -4.19 16.41 11.27
CA THR A 54 -3.59 15.61 12.35
C THR A 54 -2.10 15.33 12.07
N HIS A 55 -1.68 15.30 10.80
CA HIS A 55 -0.27 15.18 10.40
C HIS A 55 0.62 16.25 11.03
N ARG A 56 0.10 17.45 11.34
CA ARG A 56 0.87 18.54 11.94
C ARG A 56 1.31 18.26 13.36
N THR A 57 0.56 17.43 14.09
CA THR A 57 0.95 17.01 15.46
C THR A 57 2.08 15.99 15.45
N ASP A 58 2.23 15.27 14.34
CA ASP A 58 3.22 14.20 14.19
C ASP A 58 4.49 14.67 13.44
N LEU A 59 4.57 15.95 13.02
CA LEU A 59 5.72 16.46 12.29
C LEU A 59 7.02 16.31 13.09
N ASN A 60 7.99 15.63 12.49
CA ASN A 60 9.30 15.43 13.08
C ASN A 60 10.25 16.59 12.76
N ASN A 61 10.46 17.47 13.73
CA ASN A 61 11.31 18.64 13.59
C ASN A 61 12.80 18.29 13.36
N ASN A 62 13.20 17.05 13.65
CA ASN A 62 14.56 16.55 13.40
C ASN A 62 14.74 16.01 11.97
N CYS A 63 13.67 15.98 11.17
CA CYS A 63 13.75 15.55 9.79
C CYS A 63 14.54 16.56 8.94
N ARG A 64 15.50 16.08 8.15
CA ARG A 64 16.34 16.91 7.28
C ARG A 64 15.54 17.68 6.22
N ALA A 65 14.38 17.17 5.82
CA ALA A 65 13.55 17.71 4.75
C ALA A 65 12.62 18.86 5.19
N LYS A 66 12.64 19.28 6.46
CA LYS A 66 11.79 20.35 7.02
C LYS A 66 10.28 20.14 6.83
N ALA A 67 9.81 18.92 6.79
CA ALA A 67 8.40 18.53 6.70
C ALA A 67 7.60 19.12 5.50
N ALA A 68 8.28 19.51 4.43
CA ALA A 68 7.66 20.18 3.30
C ALA A 68 6.87 19.22 2.39
N LEU A 69 7.29 17.94 2.29
CA LEU A 69 6.64 16.94 1.46
C LEU A 69 5.27 16.55 2.03
N MET A 70 5.20 16.31 3.35
CA MET A 70 3.93 15.96 4.03
C MET A 70 2.93 17.10 3.97
N GLU A 71 3.35 18.35 4.19
CA GLU A 71 2.48 19.52 4.10
C GLU A 71 1.93 19.70 2.68
N GLU A 72 2.76 19.57 1.63
CA GLU A 72 2.29 19.68 0.26
C GLU A 72 1.40 18.50 -0.16
N PHE A 73 1.68 17.27 0.31
CA PHE A 73 0.80 16.13 0.13
C PHE A 73 -0.56 16.35 0.81
N ALA A 74 -0.57 16.88 2.03
CA ALA A 74 -1.80 17.16 2.77
C ALA A 74 -2.62 18.27 2.09
N LYS A 75 -2.00 19.38 1.68
CA LYS A 75 -2.67 20.45 0.93
C LYS A 75 -3.28 19.93 -0.36
N LEU A 76 -2.51 19.13 -1.11
CA LEU A 76 -2.99 18.52 -2.35
C LEU A 76 -4.22 17.64 -2.11
N THR A 77 -4.16 16.78 -1.08
CA THR A 77 -5.29 15.91 -0.68
C THR A 77 -6.48 16.73 -0.22
N GLN A 78 -6.27 17.78 0.57
CA GLN A 78 -7.34 18.71 0.99
C GLN A 78 -8.00 19.36 -0.23
N THR A 79 -7.22 19.90 -1.15
CA THR A 79 -7.73 20.53 -2.36
C THR A 79 -8.55 19.56 -3.21
N LEU A 80 -8.05 18.31 -3.38
CA LEU A 80 -8.77 17.26 -4.12
C LEU A 80 -10.15 16.95 -3.52
N TRP A 81 -10.29 17.02 -2.19
CA TRP A 81 -11.52 16.58 -1.50
C TRP A 81 -12.43 17.72 -1.03
N THR A 82 -11.97 18.97 -1.02
CA THR A 82 -12.75 20.11 -0.54
C THR A 82 -13.03 21.17 -1.62
N SER A 83 -12.33 21.11 -2.75
CA SER A 83 -12.55 22.06 -3.85
C SER A 83 -13.93 21.85 -4.49
N ALA A 84 -14.73 22.91 -4.56
CA ALA A 84 -15.99 22.92 -5.30
C ALA A 84 -15.77 23.18 -6.81
N SER A 85 -14.54 23.45 -7.23
CA SER A 85 -14.17 23.76 -8.61
C SER A 85 -14.06 22.48 -9.43
N SER A 86 -14.58 22.51 -10.65
CA SER A 86 -14.34 21.47 -11.66
C SER A 86 -13.00 21.65 -12.40
N GLU A 87 -12.20 22.64 -12.00
CA GLU A 87 -10.90 22.89 -12.61
C GLU A 87 -9.87 21.87 -12.14
N ALA A 88 -8.98 21.50 -13.06
CA ALA A 88 -7.90 20.57 -12.76
C ALA A 88 -6.85 21.20 -11.85
N ILE A 89 -6.49 20.49 -10.78
CA ILE A 89 -5.50 20.90 -9.79
C ILE A 89 -4.10 20.58 -10.30
N SER A 90 -3.17 21.54 -10.19
CA SER A 90 -1.77 21.32 -10.50
C SER A 90 -1.00 20.79 -9.30
N PRO A 91 -0.37 19.60 -9.37
CA PRO A 91 0.48 19.09 -8.29
C PRO A 91 1.90 19.66 -8.30
N SER A 92 2.13 20.87 -8.87
CA SER A 92 3.46 21.45 -9.09
C SER A 92 4.29 21.61 -7.82
N ASP A 93 3.68 22.11 -6.74
CA ASP A 93 4.35 22.36 -5.47
C ASP A 93 4.73 21.05 -4.79
N PHE A 94 3.81 20.09 -4.77
CA PHE A 94 4.09 18.74 -4.33
C PHE A 94 5.23 18.09 -5.17
N LYS A 95 5.18 18.21 -6.50
CA LYS A 95 6.21 17.72 -7.41
C LYS A 95 7.57 18.28 -7.04
N MET A 96 7.66 19.56 -6.79
CA MET A 96 8.92 20.22 -6.41
C MET A 96 9.49 19.63 -5.12
N GLN A 97 8.66 19.30 -4.13
CA GLN A 97 9.13 18.72 -2.87
C GLN A 97 9.57 17.25 -3.05
N ILE A 98 8.78 16.43 -3.73
CA ILE A 98 9.17 15.02 -3.95
C ILE A 98 10.44 14.91 -4.80
N GLN A 99 10.68 15.82 -5.74
CA GLN A 99 11.91 15.86 -6.52
C GLN A 99 13.15 16.26 -5.69
N LYS A 100 12.98 17.08 -4.68
CA LYS A 100 14.06 17.37 -3.72
C LYS A 100 14.37 16.15 -2.84
N TYR A 101 13.34 15.42 -2.43
CA TYR A 101 13.49 14.20 -1.63
C TYR A 101 14.07 13.04 -2.45
N ALA A 102 13.57 12.84 -3.66
CA ALA A 102 13.96 11.78 -4.57
C ALA A 102 14.35 12.34 -5.95
N PRO A 103 15.62 12.78 -6.14
CA PRO A 103 16.11 13.45 -7.36
C PRO A 103 15.93 12.62 -8.64
N ARG A 104 15.80 11.31 -8.56
CA ARG A 104 15.54 10.44 -9.72
C ARG A 104 14.24 10.77 -10.46
N PHE A 105 13.25 11.41 -9.79
CA PHE A 105 12.00 11.84 -10.39
C PHE A 105 12.07 13.25 -10.99
N VAL A 106 13.27 13.84 -11.08
CA VAL A 106 13.49 15.10 -11.77
C VAL A 106 13.37 14.91 -13.29
N GLY A 107 12.80 15.90 -13.96
CA GLY A 107 12.63 15.89 -15.41
C GLY A 107 11.25 15.40 -15.85
N TYR A 108 11.18 14.94 -17.10
CA TYR A 108 9.93 14.57 -17.77
C TYR A 108 9.89 13.10 -18.21
N ASN A 109 10.89 12.31 -17.82
CA ASN A 109 10.92 10.89 -18.16
C ASN A 109 9.83 10.11 -17.42
N GLN A 110 9.24 9.15 -18.09
CA GLN A 110 8.34 8.21 -17.47
C GLN A 110 9.11 7.35 -16.46
N GLN A 111 8.53 7.20 -15.27
CA GLN A 111 9.09 6.41 -14.18
C GLN A 111 8.13 5.32 -13.75
N ASP A 112 8.62 4.39 -12.96
CA ASP A 112 7.82 3.30 -12.43
C ASP A 112 6.92 3.79 -11.27
N ALA A 113 5.60 3.49 -11.37
CA ALA A 113 4.63 3.94 -10.38
C ALA A 113 4.81 3.24 -9.01
N GLN A 114 5.21 1.96 -8.97
CA GLN A 114 5.48 1.25 -7.70
C GLN A 114 6.72 1.84 -7.03
N GLU A 115 7.75 2.12 -7.80
CA GLU A 115 8.96 2.74 -7.27
C GLU A 115 8.68 4.16 -6.74
N PHE A 116 7.88 4.95 -7.47
CA PHE A 116 7.41 6.25 -6.99
C PHE A 116 6.63 6.13 -5.69
N LEU A 117 5.70 5.17 -5.59
CA LEU A 117 4.93 4.91 -4.37
C LEU A 117 5.84 4.65 -3.17
N ARG A 118 6.87 3.82 -3.35
CA ARG A 118 7.84 3.50 -2.28
C ARG A 118 8.58 4.75 -1.79
N PHE A 119 9.10 5.56 -2.70
CA PHE A 119 9.77 6.81 -2.34
C PHE A 119 8.83 7.81 -1.68
N LEU A 120 7.58 7.89 -2.15
CA LEU A 120 6.59 8.78 -1.55
C LEU A 120 6.24 8.35 -0.12
N LEU A 121 5.90 7.08 0.09
CA LEU A 121 5.56 6.57 1.43
C LEU A 121 6.75 6.72 2.39
N ASP A 122 7.97 6.44 1.95
CA ASP A 122 9.18 6.63 2.75
C ASP A 122 9.40 8.11 3.11
N GLY A 123 9.20 9.02 2.15
CA GLY A 123 9.31 10.46 2.40
C GLY A 123 8.28 10.98 3.39
N LEU A 124 7.00 10.60 3.21
CA LEU A 124 5.93 10.96 4.13
C LEU A 124 6.19 10.39 5.53
N HIS A 125 6.57 9.11 5.62
CA HIS A 125 6.92 8.46 6.88
C HIS A 125 8.01 9.21 7.63
N ASN A 126 9.13 9.52 6.96
CA ASN A 126 10.26 10.19 7.60
C ASN A 126 9.90 11.57 8.18
N GLU A 127 8.98 12.29 7.55
CA GLU A 127 8.55 13.61 8.01
C GLU A 127 7.55 13.58 9.17
N VAL A 128 6.82 12.46 9.35
CA VAL A 128 5.87 12.26 10.47
C VAL A 128 6.26 11.09 11.36
N ASN A 129 7.54 10.69 11.35
CA ASN A 129 8.05 9.67 12.25
C ASN A 129 8.07 10.20 13.68
N ARG A 130 7.26 9.60 14.56
CA ARG A 130 7.14 9.98 15.97
C ARG A 130 8.43 9.75 16.75
N VAL A 131 9.32 8.88 16.22
CA VAL A 131 10.63 8.62 16.80
C VAL A 131 11.62 9.70 16.38
N THR A 132 11.93 10.60 17.29
CA THR A 132 12.88 11.71 17.05
C THR A 132 14.34 11.34 17.31
N VAL A 133 14.58 10.34 18.17
CA VAL A 133 15.92 9.82 18.51
C VAL A 133 15.92 8.31 18.32
N LYS A 134 16.64 7.84 17.32
CA LYS A 134 16.77 6.39 17.08
C LYS A 134 17.60 5.73 18.19
N PRO A 135 17.09 4.66 18.82
CA PRO A 135 17.84 3.95 19.87
C PRO A 135 19.11 3.32 19.28
N ARG A 136 20.12 3.16 20.13
CA ARG A 136 21.30 2.38 19.74
C ARG A 136 20.88 0.92 19.58
N SER A 137 21.08 0.37 18.37
CA SER A 137 20.79 -1.04 18.11
C SER A 137 21.73 -1.92 18.94
N LEU A 138 21.22 -2.51 20.02
CA LEU A 138 21.85 -3.63 20.67
C LEU A 138 21.53 -4.90 19.87
N MET A 139 22.53 -5.74 19.60
CA MET A 139 22.29 -7.06 19.03
C MET A 139 21.66 -7.93 20.13
N GLU A 140 20.36 -8.10 20.06
CA GLU A 140 19.61 -9.03 20.90
C GLU A 140 19.49 -10.36 20.15
N ASP A 141 19.76 -11.45 20.86
CA ASP A 141 19.58 -12.80 20.34
C ASP A 141 18.18 -13.31 20.72
N PHE A 142 17.34 -13.52 19.72
CA PHE A 142 15.98 -14.04 19.86
C PHE A 142 15.85 -15.50 19.41
N GLU A 143 16.95 -16.23 19.17
CA GLU A 143 16.88 -17.60 18.65
C GLU A 143 16.23 -18.60 19.61
N HIS A 144 16.19 -18.27 20.91
CA HIS A 144 15.57 -19.09 21.94
C HIS A 144 14.06 -18.91 22.11
N LEU A 145 13.48 -17.89 21.43
CA LEU A 145 12.06 -17.58 21.51
C LEU A 145 11.26 -18.41 20.50
N SER A 146 9.98 -18.61 20.80
CA SER A 146 9.02 -19.11 19.81
C SER A 146 8.90 -18.13 18.63
N ASP A 147 8.53 -18.62 17.45
CA ASP A 147 8.38 -17.77 16.25
C ASP A 147 7.38 -16.63 16.46
N ASP A 148 6.30 -16.85 17.21
CA ASP A 148 5.31 -15.81 17.51
C ASP A 148 5.90 -14.73 18.44
N GLU A 149 6.61 -15.12 19.49
CA GLU A 149 7.27 -14.16 20.39
C GLU A 149 8.39 -13.40 19.68
N LYS A 150 9.18 -14.12 18.86
CA LYS A 150 10.24 -13.54 18.03
C LYS A 150 9.66 -12.50 17.05
N GLY A 151 8.58 -12.84 16.37
CA GLY A 151 7.89 -11.91 15.46
C GLY A 151 7.41 -10.64 16.16
N LYS A 152 6.78 -10.78 17.35
CA LYS A 152 6.34 -9.64 18.18
C LYS A 152 7.51 -8.78 18.65
N ARG A 153 8.61 -9.39 19.10
CA ARG A 153 9.83 -8.67 19.53
C ARG A 153 10.45 -7.90 18.38
N MET A 154 10.63 -8.55 17.23
CA MET A 154 11.18 -7.91 16.03
C MET A 154 10.29 -6.76 15.55
N TRP A 155 8.95 -6.90 15.63
CA TRP A 155 8.03 -5.81 15.33
C TRP A 155 8.17 -4.63 16.28
N ASN A 156 8.21 -4.88 17.59
CA ASN A 156 8.39 -3.81 18.58
C ASN A 156 9.72 -3.09 18.38
N LYS A 157 10.80 -3.84 18.09
CA LYS A 157 12.10 -3.27 17.77
C LYS A 157 12.09 -2.41 16.50
N TYR A 158 11.31 -2.79 15.48
CA TYR A 158 11.09 -1.98 14.30
C TYR A 158 10.41 -0.65 14.67
N LEU A 159 9.36 -0.69 15.50
CA LEU A 159 8.62 0.50 15.93
C LEU A 159 9.44 1.45 16.83
N GLU A 160 10.49 0.96 17.51
CA GLU A 160 11.41 1.82 18.26
C GLU A 160 12.15 2.85 17.39
N SER A 161 12.22 2.62 16.08
CA SER A 161 12.89 3.52 15.12
C SER A 161 11.98 4.03 14.01
N GLU A 162 10.90 3.30 13.70
CA GLU A 162 10.05 3.55 12.53
C GLU A 162 8.57 3.52 12.97
N ASP A 163 8.10 4.62 13.59
CA ASP A 163 6.73 4.77 14.09
C ASP A 163 6.06 5.99 13.46
N SER A 164 5.01 5.79 12.67
CA SER A 164 4.23 6.86 12.04
C SER A 164 2.86 6.38 11.61
N LYS A 165 1.95 7.33 11.32
CA LYS A 165 0.64 7.00 10.72
C LYS A 165 0.78 6.22 9.41
N VAL A 166 1.84 6.46 8.62
CA VAL A 166 2.10 5.74 7.37
C VAL A 166 2.48 4.29 7.65
N VAL A 167 3.32 4.05 8.67
CA VAL A 167 3.66 2.69 9.14
C VAL A 167 2.42 1.98 9.66
N ASP A 168 1.59 2.65 10.48
CA ASP A 168 0.34 2.08 11.02
C ASP A 168 -0.60 1.57 9.92
N LEU A 169 -0.59 2.23 8.77
CA LEU A 169 -1.47 1.90 7.65
C LEU A 169 -0.89 0.86 6.70
N PHE A 170 0.35 1.05 6.24
CA PHE A 170 0.88 0.35 5.09
C PHE A 170 1.87 -0.77 5.42
N VAL A 171 2.42 -0.84 6.65
CA VAL A 171 3.48 -1.79 6.93
C VAL A 171 2.96 -3.06 7.57
N GLY A 172 3.30 -4.18 6.93
CA GLY A 172 3.12 -5.53 7.46
C GLY A 172 4.46 -6.17 7.80
N GLN A 173 4.44 -7.43 8.22
CA GLN A 173 5.62 -8.20 8.56
C GLN A 173 5.59 -9.57 7.86
N LEU A 174 6.65 -9.88 7.11
CA LEU A 174 6.90 -11.21 6.55
C LEU A 174 7.71 -12.05 7.52
N LYS A 175 7.39 -13.35 7.58
CA LYS A 175 8.22 -14.39 8.17
C LYS A 175 8.92 -15.13 7.04
N SER A 176 10.25 -15.10 7.01
CA SER A 176 11.10 -15.88 6.12
C SER A 176 11.65 -17.07 6.88
N THR A 177 11.32 -18.28 6.47
CA THR A 177 11.80 -19.53 7.07
C THR A 177 12.85 -20.16 6.17
N LEU A 178 14.03 -20.41 6.68
CA LEU A 178 15.13 -21.10 6.00
C LEU A 178 15.38 -22.44 6.69
N THR A 179 15.18 -23.55 5.98
CA THR A 179 15.35 -24.90 6.53
C THR A 179 16.51 -25.63 5.85
N CYS A 180 17.48 -26.08 6.66
CA CYS A 180 18.60 -26.85 6.17
C CYS A 180 18.15 -28.27 5.79
N SER A 181 18.40 -28.71 4.55
CA SER A 181 17.99 -30.05 4.08
C SER A 181 18.78 -31.20 4.72
N GLU A 182 19.96 -30.94 5.30
CA GLU A 182 20.82 -31.94 5.93
C GLU A 182 20.46 -32.20 7.39
N CYS A 183 20.35 -31.11 8.20
CA CYS A 183 20.17 -31.26 9.65
C CYS A 183 18.80 -30.84 10.14
N GLY A 184 17.91 -30.38 9.26
CA GLY A 184 16.57 -29.91 9.61
C GLY A 184 16.54 -28.62 10.45
N PHE A 185 17.69 -27.93 10.62
CA PHE A 185 17.71 -26.67 11.36
C PHE A 185 16.91 -25.61 10.64
N CYS A 186 15.93 -25.02 11.33
CA CYS A 186 15.12 -23.91 10.87
C CYS A 186 15.64 -22.61 11.47
N SER A 187 15.87 -21.62 10.60
CA SER A 187 16.12 -20.22 10.99
C SER A 187 14.99 -19.35 10.47
N THR A 188 14.44 -18.50 11.32
CA THR A 188 13.37 -17.59 10.99
C THR A 188 13.81 -16.14 11.11
N VAL A 189 13.45 -15.33 10.10
CA VAL A 189 13.66 -13.87 10.05
C VAL A 189 12.32 -13.19 9.83
N PHE A 190 12.13 -12.05 10.50
CA PHE A 190 10.90 -11.28 10.41
C PHE A 190 11.22 -9.88 9.88
N ASP A 191 10.81 -9.63 8.64
CA ASP A 191 11.13 -8.40 7.92
C ASP A 191 9.87 -7.56 7.68
N PRO A 192 9.90 -6.23 7.90
CA PRO A 192 8.80 -5.36 7.53
C PRO A 192 8.67 -5.28 6.01
N PHE A 193 7.44 -5.16 5.51
CA PHE A 193 7.18 -4.89 4.10
C PHE A 193 6.14 -3.76 3.95
N TRP A 194 6.28 -2.97 2.89
CA TRP A 194 5.40 -1.88 2.52
C TRP A 194 4.48 -2.23 1.36
N ASP A 195 4.91 -3.13 0.51
CA ASP A 195 4.19 -3.74 -0.60
C ASP A 195 4.69 -5.15 -0.86
N LEU A 196 3.88 -5.99 -1.48
CA LEU A 196 4.28 -7.30 -1.94
C LEU A 196 4.38 -7.31 -3.47
N SER A 197 5.57 -7.54 -4.00
CA SER A 197 5.82 -7.66 -5.43
C SER A 197 5.61 -9.10 -5.88
N LEU A 198 4.46 -9.36 -6.49
CA LEU A 198 3.98 -10.70 -6.84
C LEU A 198 4.47 -11.12 -8.23
N PRO A 199 5.06 -12.30 -8.37
CA PRO A 199 5.37 -12.87 -9.68
C PRO A 199 4.08 -13.27 -10.40
N ILE A 200 4.08 -13.14 -11.74
CA ILE A 200 2.97 -13.59 -12.59
C ILE A 200 3.44 -14.82 -13.37
N ALA A 201 2.66 -15.89 -13.33
CA ALA A 201 2.97 -17.09 -14.12
C ALA A 201 2.95 -16.74 -15.62
N LYS A 202 3.98 -17.20 -16.34
CA LYS A 202 4.05 -17.05 -17.80
C LYS A 202 3.18 -18.10 -18.46
N THR A 203 1.89 -17.83 -18.55
CA THR A 203 0.90 -18.67 -19.23
C THR A 203 0.25 -17.91 -20.36
N SER A 204 -0.32 -18.62 -21.33
CA SER A 204 -1.11 -18.02 -22.40
C SER A 204 -2.55 -17.67 -22.01
N GLY A 205 -2.93 -17.93 -20.74
CA GLY A 205 -4.27 -17.75 -20.21
C GLY A 205 -4.35 -16.74 -19.07
N GLU A 206 -5.50 -16.72 -18.44
CA GLU A 206 -5.76 -15.98 -17.21
C GLU A 206 -5.10 -16.67 -16.01
N VAL A 207 -4.63 -15.88 -15.04
CA VAL A 207 -4.17 -16.35 -13.74
C VAL A 207 -4.94 -15.62 -12.64
N SER A 208 -5.14 -16.27 -11.49
CA SER A 208 -5.74 -15.58 -10.33
C SER A 208 -4.68 -14.85 -9.50
N LEU A 209 -5.11 -13.82 -8.78
CA LEU A 209 -4.25 -13.15 -7.80
C LEU A 209 -3.76 -14.11 -6.72
N ILE A 210 -4.59 -15.08 -6.34
CA ILE A 210 -4.24 -16.15 -5.39
C ILE A 210 -3.09 -17.01 -5.94
N ASP A 211 -3.09 -17.33 -7.24
CA ASP A 211 -1.98 -18.06 -7.84
C ASP A 211 -0.67 -17.27 -7.84
N CYS A 212 -0.75 -15.93 -8.02
CA CYS A 212 0.42 -15.07 -7.89
C CYS A 212 0.95 -15.04 -6.43
N LEU A 213 0.07 -15.04 -5.45
CA LEU A 213 0.44 -15.13 -4.03
C LEU A 213 1.02 -16.50 -3.68
N ARG A 214 0.45 -17.59 -4.21
CA ARG A 214 1.01 -18.94 -4.06
C ARG A 214 2.41 -19.05 -4.67
N LEU A 215 2.64 -18.42 -5.83
CA LEU A 215 3.99 -18.35 -6.40
C LEU A 215 4.95 -17.53 -5.53
N PHE A 216 4.49 -16.43 -4.93
CA PHE A 216 5.30 -15.61 -4.04
C PHE A 216 5.68 -16.35 -2.74
N THR A 217 4.77 -17.15 -2.19
CA THR A 217 4.97 -17.93 -0.95
C THR A 217 5.46 -19.35 -1.18
N LYS A 218 5.66 -19.74 -2.45
CA LYS A 218 6.19 -21.07 -2.80
C LYS A 218 7.54 -21.29 -2.15
N GLU A 219 7.75 -22.51 -1.69
CA GLU A 219 9.05 -22.92 -1.15
C GLU A 219 10.09 -22.99 -2.28
N ASP A 220 11.14 -22.20 -2.14
CA ASP A 220 12.27 -22.15 -3.05
C ASP A 220 13.43 -23.00 -2.52
N VAL A 221 14.13 -23.70 -3.44
CA VAL A 221 15.30 -24.50 -3.12
C VAL A 221 16.56 -23.71 -3.42
N LEU A 222 17.33 -23.39 -2.38
CA LEU A 222 18.64 -22.73 -2.49
C LEU A 222 19.74 -23.79 -2.58
N ASP A 223 20.27 -23.98 -3.80
CA ASP A 223 21.27 -25.00 -4.10
C ASP A 223 22.44 -24.42 -4.93
N GLY A 224 23.50 -25.19 -5.15
CA GLY A 224 24.65 -24.76 -5.92
C GLY A 224 25.35 -23.54 -5.31
N ASN A 225 25.46 -22.47 -6.07
CA ASN A 225 26.07 -21.18 -5.64
C ASN A 225 25.21 -20.40 -4.67
N GLU A 226 23.91 -20.73 -4.53
CA GLU A 226 22.96 -20.03 -3.66
C GLU A 226 22.87 -20.67 -2.26
N ARG A 227 23.62 -21.75 -2.01
CA ARG A 227 23.62 -22.42 -0.69
C ARG A 227 24.03 -21.47 0.42
N PRO A 228 23.15 -21.21 1.43
CA PRO A 228 23.53 -20.43 2.60
C PRO A 228 24.39 -21.26 3.56
N THR A 229 25.10 -20.59 4.47
CA THR A 229 25.79 -21.24 5.57
C THR A 229 24.79 -21.61 6.66
N CYS A 230 24.59 -22.91 6.89
CA CYS A 230 23.74 -23.39 7.98
C CYS A 230 24.38 -23.11 9.33
N HIS A 231 23.61 -22.49 10.25
CA HIS A 231 24.12 -22.14 11.58
C HIS A 231 24.50 -23.37 12.41
N ARG A 232 23.78 -24.50 12.27
CA ARG A 232 24.09 -25.76 12.98
C ARG A 232 25.23 -26.53 12.32
N CYS A 233 25.23 -26.68 11.00
CA CYS A 233 26.29 -27.41 10.26
C CYS A 233 27.58 -26.62 10.10
N LYS A 234 27.58 -25.31 10.32
CA LYS A 234 28.70 -24.36 10.13
C LYS A 234 29.31 -24.38 8.71
N THR A 235 28.60 -24.92 7.74
CA THR A 235 29.03 -25.04 6.33
C THR A 235 27.89 -24.68 5.38
N ARG A 236 28.23 -24.37 4.13
CA ARG A 236 27.24 -24.12 3.06
C ARG A 236 26.44 -25.38 2.77
N ARG A 237 25.13 -25.32 2.91
CA ARG A 237 24.21 -26.44 2.73
C ARG A 237 23.05 -26.06 1.83
N LYS A 238 22.52 -27.05 1.13
CA LYS A 238 21.24 -26.93 0.46
C LYS A 238 20.17 -26.62 1.51
N CYS A 239 19.35 -25.60 1.25
CA CYS A 239 18.27 -25.17 2.12
C CYS A 239 17.00 -24.94 1.31
N THR A 240 15.87 -24.98 1.97
CA THR A 240 14.61 -24.47 1.44
C THR A 240 14.27 -23.14 2.09
N LYS A 241 13.68 -22.23 1.32
CA LYS A 241 13.23 -20.91 1.79
C LYS A 241 11.76 -20.75 1.50
N LYS A 242 10.98 -20.36 2.52
CA LYS A 242 9.54 -20.12 2.43
C LYS A 242 9.16 -18.79 3.06
N PHE A 243 8.23 -18.06 2.45
CA PHE A 243 7.63 -16.86 3.02
C PHE A 243 6.21 -17.15 3.52
N THR A 244 5.87 -16.56 4.67
CA THR A 244 4.49 -16.42 5.16
C THR A 244 4.29 -15.01 5.71
N ILE A 245 3.03 -14.56 5.85
CA ILE A 245 2.73 -13.23 6.37
C ILE A 245 2.48 -13.36 7.88
N GLN A 246 3.35 -12.72 8.69
CA GLN A 246 3.25 -12.70 10.14
C GLN A 246 2.30 -11.63 10.65
N LYS A 247 2.32 -10.45 10.02
CA LYS A 247 1.43 -9.34 10.34
C LYS A 247 0.89 -8.71 9.06
N PHE A 248 -0.42 -8.62 9.00
CA PHE A 248 -1.12 -7.99 7.89
C PHE A 248 -1.28 -6.48 8.15
N PRO A 249 -0.98 -5.60 7.14
CA PRO A 249 -1.19 -4.16 7.25
C PRO A 249 -2.69 -3.82 7.13
N LYS A 250 -3.09 -2.62 7.54
CA LYS A 250 -4.45 -2.11 7.29
C LYS A 250 -4.71 -1.89 5.80
N ILE A 251 -3.72 -1.35 5.12
CA ILE A 251 -3.71 -1.14 3.66
C ILE A 251 -2.67 -2.06 3.05
N LEU A 252 -3.12 -3.05 2.31
CA LEU A 252 -2.26 -4.00 1.62
C LEU A 252 -2.03 -3.53 0.18
N VAL A 253 -0.79 -3.27 -0.17
CA VAL A 253 -0.38 -2.92 -1.52
C VAL A 253 0.22 -4.14 -2.20
N LEU A 254 -0.35 -4.53 -3.35
CA LEU A 254 0.12 -5.65 -4.16
C LEU A 254 0.59 -5.13 -5.52
N HIS A 255 1.86 -5.33 -5.81
CA HIS A 255 2.48 -4.98 -7.07
C HIS A 255 2.59 -6.21 -7.97
N LEU A 256 2.08 -6.15 -9.17
CA LEU A 256 2.16 -7.21 -10.17
C LEU A 256 3.44 -7.05 -11.00
N LYS A 257 4.39 -7.97 -10.87
CA LYS A 257 5.69 -7.94 -11.58
C LYS A 257 5.51 -8.17 -13.08
N ARG A 258 5.04 -7.15 -13.80
CA ARG A 258 4.78 -7.21 -15.23
C ARG A 258 6.01 -6.95 -16.08
N PHE A 259 6.97 -6.16 -15.57
CA PHE A 259 8.19 -5.85 -16.30
C PHE A 259 9.28 -6.86 -15.97
N SER A 260 9.78 -7.54 -17.00
CA SER A 260 10.90 -8.48 -16.86
C SER A 260 12.21 -7.78 -17.19
N GLU A 261 13.12 -7.79 -16.23
CA GLU A 261 14.52 -7.35 -16.42
C GLU A 261 15.31 -8.48 -17.12
N CYS A 262 15.07 -8.72 -18.39
CA CYS A 262 15.93 -9.59 -19.15
C CYS A 262 17.04 -8.75 -19.79
N ARG A 263 18.31 -9.12 -19.61
CA ARG A 263 19.48 -8.37 -20.10
C ARG A 263 19.46 -8.05 -21.60
N VAL A 264 18.63 -8.73 -22.37
CA VAL A 264 18.58 -8.60 -23.84
C VAL A 264 17.29 -7.94 -24.35
N ARG A 265 16.19 -8.03 -23.61
CA ARG A 265 14.90 -7.46 -24.03
C ARG A 265 13.97 -7.24 -22.83
N THR A 266 13.70 -6.00 -22.53
CA THR A 266 12.63 -5.66 -21.57
C THR A 266 11.29 -5.95 -22.22
N SER A 267 10.44 -6.74 -21.58
CA SER A 267 9.08 -7.02 -22.06
C SER A 267 8.08 -6.83 -20.93
N LYS A 268 6.91 -6.30 -21.25
CA LYS A 268 5.78 -6.25 -20.34
C LYS A 268 4.91 -7.50 -20.48
N LEU A 269 4.62 -8.16 -19.36
CA LEU A 269 3.65 -9.27 -19.32
C LEU A 269 2.23 -8.71 -19.40
N SER A 270 1.48 -9.08 -20.42
CA SER A 270 0.07 -8.72 -20.63
C SER A 270 -0.92 -9.75 -20.08
N THR A 271 -0.44 -10.77 -19.38
CA THR A 271 -1.28 -11.81 -18.76
C THR A 271 -2.38 -11.16 -17.91
N PHE A 272 -3.62 -11.55 -18.15
CA PHE A 272 -4.75 -11.09 -17.34
C PHE A 272 -4.66 -11.72 -15.94
N VAL A 273 -4.60 -10.90 -14.92
CA VAL A 273 -4.66 -11.33 -13.52
C VAL A 273 -6.05 -11.05 -12.98
N ASN A 274 -6.79 -12.09 -12.66
CA ASN A 274 -8.10 -12.00 -12.05
C ASN A 274 -7.95 -11.79 -10.54
N PHE A 275 -8.43 -10.65 -10.04
CA PHE A 275 -8.36 -10.29 -8.63
C PHE A 275 -9.76 -9.94 -8.08
N PRO A 276 -10.10 -10.38 -6.86
CA PRO A 276 -11.40 -10.08 -6.28
C PRO A 276 -11.51 -8.60 -5.90
N LEU A 277 -12.67 -7.99 -6.12
CA LEU A 277 -12.96 -6.62 -5.68
C LEU A 277 -13.36 -6.57 -4.20
N LYS A 278 -13.90 -7.68 -3.67
CA LYS A 278 -14.31 -7.83 -2.27
C LYS A 278 -13.86 -9.18 -1.76
N GLU A 279 -13.69 -9.25 -0.45
CA GLU A 279 -13.46 -10.50 0.29
C GLU A 279 -12.24 -11.29 -0.21
N LEU A 280 -11.13 -10.58 -0.52
CA LEU A 280 -9.85 -11.24 -0.74
C LEU A 280 -9.39 -11.88 0.57
N ASP A 281 -9.52 -13.19 0.65
CA ASP A 281 -9.13 -13.97 1.83
C ASP A 281 -7.67 -14.43 1.71
N LEU A 282 -6.84 -13.95 2.63
CA LEU A 282 -5.39 -14.22 2.66
C LEU A 282 -4.97 -15.12 3.82
N ARG A 283 -5.90 -15.77 4.52
CA ARG A 283 -5.57 -16.66 5.65
C ARG A 283 -4.67 -17.83 5.26
N GLU A 284 -4.79 -18.31 4.00
CA GLU A 284 -3.89 -19.34 3.45
C GLU A 284 -2.40 -18.96 3.52
N PHE A 285 -2.08 -17.66 3.48
CA PHE A 285 -0.72 -17.13 3.44
C PHE A 285 -0.22 -16.65 4.80
N ALA A 286 -1.06 -16.70 5.83
CA ALA A 286 -0.71 -16.31 7.17
C ALA A 286 0.24 -17.32 7.84
N SER A 287 1.11 -16.85 8.72
CA SER A 287 1.91 -17.72 9.60
C SER A 287 1.07 -18.35 10.71
N ASP A 288 -0.05 -17.71 11.07
CA ASP A 288 -1.07 -18.19 12.00
C ASP A 288 -2.45 -18.08 11.32
N ASN A 289 -3.19 -19.20 11.24
CA ASN A 289 -4.50 -19.28 10.58
C ASN A 289 -5.63 -18.60 11.38
N SER A 290 -5.39 -18.15 12.61
CA SER A 290 -6.39 -17.46 13.45
C SER A 290 -6.57 -15.98 13.08
N VAL A 291 -5.73 -15.43 12.19
CA VAL A 291 -5.72 -14.01 11.84
C VAL A 291 -6.87 -13.69 10.89
N ASN A 292 -7.59 -12.60 11.15
CA ASN A 292 -8.53 -12.05 10.19
C ASN A 292 -7.74 -11.30 9.09
N ALA A 293 -7.68 -11.88 7.90
CA ALA A 293 -6.91 -11.39 6.75
C ALA A 293 -7.79 -11.31 5.50
N VAL A 294 -8.94 -10.65 5.63
CA VAL A 294 -9.89 -10.41 4.54
C VAL A 294 -9.82 -8.95 4.11
N TYR A 295 -9.75 -8.71 2.80
CA TYR A 295 -9.51 -7.39 2.23
C TYR A 295 -10.50 -7.05 1.12
N ASN A 296 -10.77 -5.74 0.95
CA ASN A 296 -11.56 -5.19 -0.14
C ASN A 296 -10.72 -4.24 -1.00
N LEU A 297 -10.81 -4.37 -2.31
CA LEU A 297 -10.13 -3.48 -3.25
C LEU A 297 -10.80 -2.11 -3.25
N TYR A 298 -9.99 -1.05 -3.16
CA TYR A 298 -10.50 0.32 -3.29
C TYR A 298 -9.79 1.14 -4.38
N ALA A 299 -8.57 0.78 -4.80
CA ALA A 299 -7.89 1.48 -5.88
C ALA A 299 -6.95 0.56 -6.68
N VAL A 300 -6.74 0.92 -7.94
CA VAL A 300 -5.82 0.26 -8.88
C VAL A 300 -5.06 1.32 -9.65
N SER A 301 -3.73 1.24 -9.66
CA SER A 301 -2.90 1.93 -10.64
C SER A 301 -2.68 0.99 -11.82
N ASN A 302 -3.09 1.42 -13.01
CA ASN A 302 -2.94 0.68 -14.25
C ASN A 302 -1.78 1.22 -15.07
N HIS A 303 -1.14 0.36 -15.87
CA HIS A 303 -0.16 0.77 -16.86
C HIS A 303 -0.53 0.20 -18.22
N THR A 304 -0.77 1.07 -19.20
CA THR A 304 -1.01 0.71 -20.61
C THR A 304 0.25 0.98 -21.41
N GLY A 305 0.56 0.14 -22.39
CA GLY A 305 1.74 0.31 -23.26
C GLY A 305 2.86 -0.69 -22.96
N THR A 306 4.10 -0.29 -23.20
CA THR A 306 5.30 -1.14 -23.15
C THR A 306 6.25 -0.72 -22.04
N SER A 307 7.34 -1.48 -21.84
CA SER A 307 8.43 -1.10 -20.93
C SER A 307 9.23 0.15 -21.35
N LEU A 308 9.15 0.55 -22.62
CA LEU A 308 9.87 1.70 -23.15
C LEU A 308 9.01 2.98 -23.17
N GLY A 309 7.72 2.85 -22.98
CA GLY A 309 6.78 3.96 -22.95
C GLY A 309 5.35 3.45 -22.78
N GLY A 310 4.58 4.17 -22.01
CA GLY A 310 3.22 3.81 -21.70
C GLY A 310 2.51 4.95 -21.01
N HIS A 311 1.36 4.64 -20.43
CA HIS A 311 0.53 5.60 -19.74
C HIS A 311 -0.07 4.96 -18.48
N TYR A 312 -0.08 5.72 -17.38
CA TYR A 312 -0.70 5.29 -16.13
C TYR A 312 -2.06 5.96 -15.95
N THR A 313 -3.01 5.19 -15.45
CA THR A 313 -4.34 5.66 -15.03
C THR A 313 -4.67 5.07 -13.66
N ALA A 314 -5.57 5.71 -12.92
CA ALA A 314 -6.06 5.15 -11.67
C ALA A 314 -7.54 4.79 -11.78
N TYR A 315 -7.93 3.67 -11.16
CA TYR A 315 -9.32 3.33 -10.88
C TYR A 315 -9.49 3.38 -9.37
N CYS A 316 -10.43 4.19 -8.88
CA CYS A 316 -10.67 4.29 -7.44
C CYS A 316 -12.16 4.18 -7.15
N ARG A 317 -12.47 3.51 -6.04
CA ARG A 317 -13.82 3.42 -5.49
C ARG A 317 -14.05 4.61 -4.57
N ASN A 318 -15.03 5.43 -4.86
CA ASN A 318 -15.42 6.51 -3.97
C ASN A 318 -15.93 5.93 -2.65
N PRO A 319 -15.32 6.25 -1.50
CA PRO A 319 -15.68 5.65 -0.22
C PRO A 319 -17.09 6.05 0.27
N CYS A 320 -17.64 7.19 -0.21
CA CYS A 320 -18.95 7.68 0.18
C CYS A 320 -20.09 7.05 -0.63
N THR A 321 -19.90 6.88 -1.94
CA THR A 321 -20.93 6.33 -2.83
C THR A 321 -20.77 4.85 -3.13
N GLY A 322 -19.55 4.33 -2.97
CA GLY A 322 -19.18 2.97 -3.34
C GLY A 322 -19.00 2.76 -4.85
N GLU A 323 -19.19 3.81 -5.63
CA GLU A 323 -19.05 3.77 -7.09
C GLU A 323 -17.59 3.86 -7.52
N TRP A 324 -17.27 3.27 -8.67
CA TRP A 324 -15.95 3.31 -9.26
C TRP A 324 -15.81 4.42 -10.29
N TYR A 325 -14.63 5.03 -10.31
CA TYR A 325 -14.24 6.07 -11.25
C TYR A 325 -12.87 5.78 -11.85
N THR A 326 -12.73 6.10 -13.13
CA THR A 326 -11.43 6.14 -13.81
C THR A 326 -10.88 7.56 -13.78
N TYR A 327 -9.62 7.68 -13.41
CA TYR A 327 -8.84 8.93 -13.40
C TYR A 327 -7.74 8.81 -14.44
N ASN A 328 -7.83 9.64 -15.45
CA ASN A 328 -6.90 9.68 -16.58
C ASN A 328 -6.44 11.13 -16.77
N ASP A 329 -5.35 11.50 -16.09
CA ASP A 329 -4.82 12.87 -15.99
C ASP A 329 -5.94 13.87 -15.63
N SER A 330 -6.32 14.74 -16.56
CA SER A 330 -7.35 15.76 -16.36
C SER A 330 -8.77 15.27 -16.66
N ARG A 331 -9.02 13.97 -16.70
CA ARG A 331 -10.37 13.42 -16.98
C ARG A 331 -10.77 12.42 -15.91
N VAL A 332 -11.97 12.58 -15.36
CA VAL A 332 -12.63 11.58 -14.51
C VAL A 332 -13.91 11.12 -15.19
N SER A 333 -14.18 9.84 -15.13
CA SER A 333 -15.41 9.27 -15.63
C SER A 333 -15.90 8.15 -14.71
N PRO A 334 -17.21 8.02 -14.49
CA PRO A 334 -17.75 6.87 -13.79
C PRO A 334 -17.47 5.60 -14.59
N MET A 335 -17.28 4.50 -13.91
CA MET A 335 -17.05 3.20 -14.53
C MET A 335 -17.78 2.09 -13.80
N SER A 336 -18.13 1.03 -14.53
CA SER A 336 -18.70 -0.16 -13.92
C SER A 336 -17.64 -0.95 -13.13
N SER A 337 -18.03 -1.53 -11.99
CA SER A 337 -17.15 -2.42 -11.21
C SER A 337 -16.67 -3.63 -12.03
N SER A 338 -17.41 -4.07 -13.04
CA SER A 338 -17.00 -5.14 -13.95
C SER A 338 -15.78 -4.78 -14.82
N GLN A 339 -15.53 -3.50 -15.05
CA GLN A 339 -14.41 -3.00 -15.86
C GLN A 339 -13.13 -2.74 -15.07
N VAL A 340 -13.18 -2.81 -13.73
CA VAL A 340 -12.02 -2.56 -12.86
C VAL A 340 -10.89 -3.56 -13.08
N ARG A 341 -11.24 -4.81 -13.41
CA ARG A 341 -10.27 -5.84 -13.74
C ARG A 341 -9.82 -5.69 -15.19
N SER A 342 -8.53 -5.47 -15.38
CA SER A 342 -7.94 -5.34 -16.71
C SER A 342 -6.54 -5.96 -16.76
N SER A 343 -6.06 -6.26 -17.96
CA SER A 343 -4.68 -6.71 -18.19
C SER A 343 -3.63 -5.63 -17.89
N ASP A 344 -4.09 -4.38 -17.69
CA ASP A 344 -3.23 -3.25 -17.39
C ASP A 344 -3.04 -3.00 -15.89
N ALA A 345 -3.79 -3.70 -15.02
CA ALA A 345 -3.63 -3.60 -13.57
C ALA A 345 -2.17 -3.84 -13.16
N TYR A 346 -1.59 -2.89 -12.41
CA TYR A 346 -0.17 -2.90 -12.07
C TYR A 346 0.07 -2.85 -10.57
N VAL A 347 -0.55 -1.90 -9.86
CA VAL A 347 -0.52 -1.82 -8.39
C VAL A 347 -1.95 -1.83 -7.86
N LEU A 348 -2.24 -2.75 -6.96
CA LEU A 348 -3.54 -2.96 -6.34
C LEU A 348 -3.50 -2.48 -4.89
N PHE A 349 -4.51 -1.73 -4.48
CA PHE A 349 -4.64 -1.22 -3.12
C PHE A 349 -5.89 -1.83 -2.46
N TYR A 350 -5.65 -2.61 -1.41
CA TYR A 350 -6.68 -3.28 -0.64
C TYR A 350 -6.75 -2.73 0.79
N GLU A 351 -7.95 -2.53 1.30
CA GLU A 351 -8.20 -2.17 2.70
C GLU A 351 -8.72 -3.37 3.50
N SER A 352 -8.30 -3.51 4.75
CA SER A 352 -8.78 -4.59 5.63
C SER A 352 -10.28 -4.45 5.87
N ALA A 353 -11.05 -5.54 5.69
CA ALA A 353 -12.48 -5.57 5.92
C ALA A 353 -12.86 -5.31 7.40
N THR A 354 -11.95 -5.60 8.34
CA THR A 354 -12.16 -5.37 9.77
C THR A 354 -12.13 -3.87 10.12
N SER A 355 -11.32 -3.09 9.41
CA SER A 355 -11.24 -1.64 9.65
C SER A 355 -12.58 -0.95 9.40
N SER A 356 -13.26 -1.30 8.31
CA SER A 356 -14.57 -0.71 7.97
C SER A 356 -15.67 -1.04 8.97
N LEU A 357 -15.65 -2.22 9.60
CA LEU A 357 -16.63 -2.61 10.62
C LEU A 357 -16.39 -1.88 11.96
N ILE A 358 -15.14 -1.75 12.38
CA ILE A 358 -14.79 -1.04 13.62
C ILE A 358 -15.13 0.45 13.51
N GLU A 359 -14.89 1.06 12.36
CA GLU A 359 -15.24 2.46 12.11
C GLU A 359 -16.75 2.69 12.14
N VAL A 360 -17.54 1.84 11.51
CA VAL A 360 -19.01 1.90 11.57
C VAL A 360 -19.50 1.69 13.01
N LEU A 361 -18.96 0.75 13.75
CA LEU A 361 -19.32 0.52 15.15
C LEU A 361 -18.90 1.69 16.05
N SER A 362 -17.70 2.25 15.89
CA SER A 362 -17.24 3.40 16.66
C SER A 362 -18.09 4.64 16.38
N TRP A 363 -18.49 4.84 15.13
CA TRP A 363 -19.40 5.90 14.74
C TRP A 363 -20.81 5.72 15.33
N ILE A 364 -21.35 4.50 15.31
CA ILE A 364 -22.65 4.18 15.95
C ILE A 364 -22.57 4.42 17.47
N ILE A 365 -21.48 3.99 18.10
CA ILE A 365 -21.27 4.20 19.55
C ILE A 365 -21.16 5.69 19.90
N SER A 366 -20.41 6.47 19.11
CA SER A 366 -20.30 7.92 19.34
C SER A 366 -21.64 8.63 19.17
N LEU A 367 -22.46 8.23 18.20
CA LEU A 367 -23.82 8.75 18.04
C LEU A 367 -24.73 8.39 19.24
N GLN A 368 -24.60 7.17 19.79
CA GLN A 368 -25.36 6.78 20.98
C GLN A 368 -24.93 7.53 22.23
N LEU A 369 -23.64 7.79 22.40
CA LEU A 369 -23.12 8.56 23.55
C LEU A 369 -23.54 10.03 23.50
N GLU A 370 -23.60 10.64 22.31
CA GLU A 370 -24.14 12.01 22.15
C GLU A 370 -25.64 12.11 22.41
N GLN A 371 -26.39 11.03 22.29
CA GLN A 371 -27.83 11.00 22.64
C GLN A 371 -28.08 10.80 24.13
N ILE A 372 -27.16 10.19 24.86
CA ILE A 372 -27.28 9.93 26.32
C ILE A 372 -26.79 11.15 27.13
N GLY A 373 -25.97 12.00 26.52
CA GLY A 373 -25.43 13.24 27.17
C GLY A 373 -26.30 14.49 27.01
N LYS A 374 -27.50 14.35 26.44
CA LYS A 374 -28.54 15.39 26.37
C LYS A 374 -29.75 14.99 27.21
#